data_b412222a8c165b1ddb877a31d8d48d83
#
_entry.id   b412222a8c165b1ddb877a31d8d48d83
#
_cell.length_a   1.000
_cell.length_b   1.000
_cell.length_c   1.000
_cell.angle_alpha   90.00
_cell.angle_beta   90.00
_cell.angle_gamma   90.00
#
_symmetry.space_group_name_H-M   'P 1'
#
loop_
_entity.id
_entity.type
_entity.pdbx_description
1 polymer ?
#
loop_
_entity_poly.entity_id
_entity_poly.type
_entity_poly.pdbx_seq_one_letter_code
_entity_poly.pdbx_strand_id
1 'polypeptide(L)'
;AAVPGVSALISAPRLGKLGDRIGTARILMATLIFAVVLFFAMSFVTSPLQLGVLRFLLGFADGAMLPAVQTLLVKYSSDQVTGRIFGYNQSFMYLGNVAGPLIGASVSAMAGFRWVFAATAIVVLINIIQLAIALRRRRQMAEAKSAR
;
A
#
# COMPACT_ATOMS: atom_id res chain seq x y z
N ALA A 1 -16.13 0.02 11.30
CA ALA A 1 -15.46 -0.80 10.27
C ALA A 1 -15.74 -0.32 8.82
N ALA A 2 -16.80 0.44 8.55
CA ALA A 2 -17.20 0.86 7.19
C ALA A 2 -16.51 2.14 6.68
N VAL A 3 -15.93 2.96 7.55
CA VAL A 3 -15.39 4.29 7.22
C VAL A 3 -14.28 4.27 6.15
N PRO A 4 -13.27 3.38 6.21
CA PRO A 4 -12.23 3.35 5.19
C PRO A 4 -12.75 2.87 3.81
N GLY A 5 -13.77 2.00 3.79
CA GLY A 5 -14.35 1.51 2.54
C GLY A 5 -15.06 2.59 1.73
N VAL A 6 -15.80 3.47 2.39
CA VAL A 6 -16.51 4.58 1.74
C VAL A 6 -15.54 5.58 1.13
N SER A 7 -14.48 5.94 1.85
CA SER A 7 -13.45 6.86 1.33
C SER A 7 -12.68 6.26 0.15
N ALA A 8 -12.38 4.95 0.19
CA ALA A 8 -11.73 4.24 -0.91
C ALA A 8 -12.59 4.23 -2.18
N LEU A 9 -13.90 4.01 -2.08
CA LEU A 9 -14.81 4.03 -3.24
C LEU A 9 -14.87 5.40 -3.93
N ILE A 10 -14.81 6.49 -3.17
CA ILE A 10 -14.85 7.85 -3.71
C ILE A 10 -13.51 8.24 -4.35
N SER A 11 -12.40 7.77 -3.78
CA SER A 11 -11.05 8.17 -4.21
C SER A 11 -10.50 7.35 -5.36
N ALA A 12 -10.84 6.06 -5.45
CA ALA A 12 -10.27 5.13 -6.42
C ALA A 12 -10.35 5.62 -7.90
N PRO A 13 -11.49 6.11 -8.44
CA PRO A 13 -11.56 6.53 -9.84
C PRO A 13 -10.78 7.82 -10.12
N ARG A 14 -10.67 8.72 -9.16
CA ARG A 14 -9.93 9.99 -9.32
C ARG A 14 -8.42 9.79 -9.22
N LEU A 15 -7.99 8.98 -8.28
CA LEU A 15 -6.57 8.68 -8.07
C LEU A 15 -6.04 7.73 -9.14
N GLY A 16 -6.88 6.83 -9.69
CA GLY A 16 -6.52 6.02 -10.86
C GLY A 16 -6.18 6.89 -12.08
N LYS A 17 -7.03 7.85 -12.43
CA LYS A 17 -6.78 8.81 -13.53
C LYS A 17 -5.55 9.69 -13.30
N LEU A 18 -5.27 10.04 -12.04
CA LEU A 18 -4.06 10.79 -11.69
C LEU A 18 -2.80 9.92 -11.85
N GLY A 19 -2.92 8.62 -11.58
CA GLY A 19 -1.86 7.62 -11.80
C GLY A 19 -1.41 7.53 -13.25
N ASP A 20 -2.34 7.61 -14.17
CA ASP A 20 -2.05 7.59 -15.61
C ASP A 20 -1.28 8.81 -16.07
N ARG A 21 -1.49 9.98 -15.44
CA ARG A 21 -0.83 11.25 -15.80
C ARG A 21 0.55 11.43 -15.17
N ILE A 22 0.70 11.10 -13.88
CA ILE A 22 1.92 11.39 -13.10
C ILE A 22 2.88 10.18 -13.09
N GLY A 23 2.38 9.00 -13.42
CA GLY A 23 3.07 7.72 -13.36
C GLY A 23 2.65 6.90 -12.13
N THR A 24 2.12 5.73 -12.40
CA THR A 24 1.55 4.81 -11.40
C THR A 24 2.53 4.48 -10.27
N ALA A 25 3.82 4.30 -10.59
CA ALA A 25 4.85 4.02 -9.57
C ALA A 25 5.05 5.19 -8.59
N ARG A 26 4.93 6.44 -9.06
CA ARG A 26 5.06 7.63 -8.20
C ARG A 26 3.86 7.76 -7.26
N ILE A 27 2.65 7.49 -7.76
CA ILE A 27 1.45 7.48 -6.92
C ILE A 27 1.53 6.37 -5.87
N LEU A 28 1.95 5.17 -6.25
CA LEU A 28 2.13 4.08 -5.29
C LEU A 28 3.13 4.46 -4.19
N MET A 29 4.25 5.09 -4.54
CA MET A 29 5.21 5.59 -3.55
C MET A 29 4.61 6.67 -2.64
N ALA A 30 3.88 7.62 -3.21
CA ALA A 30 3.24 8.71 -2.45
C ALA A 30 2.18 8.16 -1.47
N THR A 31 1.35 7.22 -1.91
CA THR A 31 0.33 6.59 -1.05
C THR A 31 0.93 5.75 0.07
N LEU A 32 2.03 5.03 -0.20
CA LEU A 32 2.75 4.28 0.82
C LEU A 32 3.38 5.20 1.87
N ILE A 33 4.03 6.29 1.45
CA ILE A 33 4.59 7.29 2.37
C ILE A 33 3.49 7.91 3.22
N PHE A 34 2.38 8.28 2.60
CA PHE A 34 1.22 8.82 3.31
C PHE A 34 0.64 7.81 4.32
N ALA A 35 0.54 6.54 3.94
CA ALA A 35 0.10 5.48 4.85
C ALA A 35 1.04 5.30 6.06
N VAL A 36 2.38 5.36 5.87
CA VAL A 36 3.33 5.30 6.99
C VAL A 36 3.11 6.45 7.97
N VAL A 37 2.96 7.67 7.46
CA VAL A 37 2.70 8.85 8.31
C VAL A 37 1.40 8.68 9.10
N LEU A 38 0.34 8.18 8.46
CA LEU A 38 -0.93 7.91 9.12
C LEU A 38 -0.83 6.81 10.19
N PHE A 39 -0.15 5.69 9.89
CA PHE A 39 0.06 4.62 10.87
C PHE A 39 0.90 5.10 12.06
N PHE A 40 1.92 5.90 11.79
CA PHE A 40 2.71 6.51 12.86
C PHE A 40 1.88 7.46 13.72
N ALA A 41 1.06 8.32 13.09
CA ALA A 41 0.13 9.20 13.79
C ALA A 41 -0.89 8.42 14.64
N MET A 42 -1.41 7.28 14.11
CA MET A 42 -2.32 6.40 14.85
C MET A 42 -1.70 5.80 16.12
N SER A 43 -0.38 5.63 16.16
CA SER A 43 0.32 5.16 17.36
C SER A 43 0.22 6.14 18.55
N PHE A 44 -0.02 7.41 18.31
CA PHE A 44 -0.14 8.47 19.34
C PHE A 44 -1.58 8.90 19.61
N VAL A 45 -2.57 8.29 18.98
CA VAL A 45 -3.97 8.62 19.14
C VAL A 45 -4.46 8.30 20.56
N THR A 46 -5.15 9.28 21.15
CA THR A 46 -5.76 9.16 22.48
C THR A 46 -7.29 9.26 22.44
N SER A 47 -7.87 9.69 21.31
CA SER A 47 -9.31 9.88 21.15
C SER A 47 -9.88 9.00 20.03
N PRO A 48 -11.07 8.38 20.24
CA PRO A 48 -11.75 7.61 19.20
C PRO A 48 -12.07 8.43 17.95
N LEU A 49 -12.34 9.71 18.08
CA LEU A 49 -12.63 10.62 16.97
C LEU A 49 -11.37 10.81 16.08
N GLN A 50 -10.22 11.05 16.70
CA GLN A 50 -8.94 11.16 15.99
C GLN A 50 -8.63 9.88 15.21
N LEU A 51 -8.86 8.71 15.82
CA LEU A 51 -8.70 7.43 15.16
C LEU A 51 -9.63 7.30 13.97
N GLY A 52 -10.88 7.74 14.07
CA GLY A 52 -11.85 7.72 12.98
C GLY A 52 -11.40 8.56 11.79
N VAL A 53 -10.91 9.76 12.03
CA VAL A 53 -10.39 10.67 10.98
C VAL A 53 -9.17 10.07 10.30
N LEU A 54 -8.20 9.56 11.05
CA LEU A 54 -7.01 8.94 10.48
C LEU A 54 -7.34 7.68 9.68
N ARG A 55 -8.31 6.88 10.14
CA ARG A 55 -8.83 5.73 9.38
C ARG A 55 -9.53 6.13 8.10
N PHE A 56 -10.25 7.24 8.10
CA PHE A 56 -10.86 7.78 6.89
C PHE A 56 -9.80 8.20 5.86
N LEU A 57 -8.76 8.91 6.30
CA LEU A 57 -7.64 9.31 5.45
C LEU A 57 -6.86 8.08 4.93
N LEU A 58 -6.67 7.06 5.77
CA LEU A 58 -6.03 5.81 5.35
C LEU A 58 -6.83 5.10 4.24
N GLY A 59 -8.17 5.05 4.35
CA GLY A 59 -9.03 4.52 3.31
C GLY A 59 -8.89 5.24 1.96
N PHE A 60 -8.56 6.53 2.00
CA PHE A 60 -8.25 7.30 0.79
C PHE A 60 -6.95 6.80 0.11
N ALA A 61 -5.92 6.52 0.91
CA ALA A 61 -4.67 5.94 0.42
C ALA A 61 -4.87 4.53 -0.14
N ASP A 62 -5.63 3.68 0.56
CA ASP A 62 -5.96 2.31 0.13
C ASP A 62 -6.70 2.28 -1.21
N GLY A 63 -7.62 3.22 -1.43
CA GLY A 63 -8.36 3.36 -2.69
C GLY A 63 -7.50 3.67 -3.90
N ALA A 64 -6.34 4.29 -3.70
CA ALA A 64 -5.36 4.54 -4.77
C ALA A 64 -4.38 3.38 -4.94
N MET A 65 -4.04 2.69 -3.87
CA MET A 65 -2.99 1.67 -3.84
C MET A 65 -3.37 0.43 -4.64
N LEU A 66 -4.60 -0.07 -4.48
CA LEU A 66 -5.06 -1.28 -5.18
C LEU A 66 -5.00 -1.16 -6.70
N PRO A 67 -5.62 -0.15 -7.35
CA PRO A 67 -5.51 0.00 -8.80
C PRO A 67 -4.10 0.30 -9.27
N ALA A 68 -3.30 1.03 -8.49
CA ALA A 68 -1.89 1.30 -8.82
C ALA A 68 -1.06 0.01 -8.86
N VAL A 69 -1.23 -0.89 -7.90
CA VAL A 69 -0.55 -2.19 -7.88
C VAL A 69 -0.97 -3.02 -9.09
N GLN A 70 -2.26 -3.12 -9.38
CA GLN A 70 -2.78 -3.90 -10.51
C GLN A 70 -2.25 -3.36 -11.85
N THR A 71 -2.24 -2.04 -12.04
CA THR A 71 -1.69 -1.42 -13.24
C THR A 71 -0.19 -1.71 -13.41
N LEU A 72 0.59 -1.68 -12.31
CA LEU A 72 2.01 -2.03 -12.36
C LEU A 72 2.23 -3.51 -12.67
N LEU A 73 1.39 -4.40 -12.13
CA LEU A 73 1.45 -5.82 -12.43
C LEU A 73 1.23 -6.07 -13.92
N VAL A 74 0.21 -5.47 -14.53
CA VAL A 74 -0.02 -5.57 -15.98
C VAL A 74 1.15 -4.99 -16.75
N LYS A 75 1.59 -3.78 -16.42
CA LYS A 75 2.66 -3.07 -17.14
C LYS A 75 3.99 -3.81 -17.16
N TYR A 76 4.28 -4.58 -16.11
CA TYR A 76 5.55 -5.27 -15.95
C TYR A 76 5.47 -6.78 -16.13
N SER A 77 4.31 -7.32 -16.47
CA SER A 77 4.11 -8.72 -16.84
C SER A 77 4.06 -8.86 -18.36
N SER A 78 4.55 -9.98 -18.89
CA SER A 78 4.26 -10.37 -20.26
C SER A 78 2.90 -11.05 -20.30
N ASP A 79 2.20 -10.97 -21.46
CA ASP A 79 0.84 -11.50 -21.63
C ASP A 79 0.72 -12.99 -21.24
N GLN A 80 1.80 -13.76 -21.46
CA GLN A 80 1.85 -15.19 -21.16
C GLN A 80 1.85 -15.53 -19.67
N VAL A 81 2.33 -14.64 -18.81
CA VAL A 81 2.48 -14.90 -17.36
C VAL A 81 1.61 -13.99 -16.49
N THR A 82 0.88 -13.04 -17.07
CA THR A 82 0.06 -12.07 -16.36
C THR A 82 -0.94 -12.74 -15.42
N GLY A 83 -1.68 -13.75 -15.89
CA GLY A 83 -2.63 -14.48 -15.05
C GLY A 83 -1.98 -15.16 -13.84
N ARG A 84 -0.78 -15.74 -14.03
CA ARG A 84 -0.02 -16.38 -12.94
C ARG A 84 0.42 -15.36 -11.89
N ILE A 85 0.89 -14.19 -12.32
CA ILE A 85 1.32 -13.11 -11.43
C ILE A 85 0.14 -12.56 -10.64
N PHE A 86 -1.02 -12.36 -11.29
CA PHE A 86 -2.26 -11.98 -10.61
C PHE A 86 -2.71 -13.03 -9.59
N GLY A 87 -2.62 -14.31 -9.92
CA GLY A 87 -2.90 -15.41 -8.99
C GLY A 87 -2.03 -15.36 -7.75
N TYR A 88 -0.72 -15.18 -7.89
CA TYR A 88 0.18 -15.02 -6.75
C TYR A 88 -0.13 -13.76 -5.94
N ASN A 89 -0.36 -12.62 -6.59
CA ASN A 89 -0.72 -11.39 -5.91
C ASN A 89 -1.99 -11.58 -5.06
N GLN A 90 -3.02 -12.21 -5.62
CA GLN A 90 -4.27 -12.47 -4.92
C GLN A 90 -4.08 -13.42 -3.74
N SER A 91 -3.27 -14.48 -3.91
CA SER A 91 -2.96 -15.41 -2.83
C SER A 91 -2.25 -14.72 -1.65
N PHE A 92 -1.26 -13.86 -1.94
CA PHE A 92 -0.59 -13.07 -0.91
C PHE A 92 -1.51 -12.06 -0.24
N MET A 93 -2.43 -11.44 -0.98
CA MET A 93 -3.45 -10.56 -0.40
C MET A 93 -4.36 -11.32 0.57
N TYR A 94 -4.84 -12.51 0.20
CA TYR A 94 -5.67 -13.32 1.10
C TYR A 94 -4.90 -13.80 2.32
N LEU A 95 -3.66 -14.24 2.16
CA LEU A 95 -2.78 -14.58 3.29
C LEU A 95 -2.61 -13.40 4.24
N GLY A 96 -2.39 -12.20 3.72
CA GLY A 96 -2.29 -10.98 4.52
C GLY A 96 -3.59 -10.64 5.25
N ASN A 97 -4.75 -10.83 4.61
CA ASN A 97 -6.06 -10.59 5.21
C ASN A 97 -6.38 -11.56 6.36
N VAL A 98 -5.86 -12.77 6.31
CA VAL A 98 -6.03 -13.76 7.39
C VAL A 98 -4.97 -13.58 8.48
N ALA A 99 -3.70 -13.49 8.09
CA ALA A 99 -2.58 -13.40 9.03
C ALA A 99 -2.54 -12.03 9.75
N GLY A 100 -2.92 -10.94 9.07
CA GLY A 100 -2.89 -9.58 9.62
C GLY A 100 -3.68 -9.44 10.93
N PRO A 101 -4.97 -9.76 10.96
CA PRO A 101 -5.77 -9.71 12.19
C PRO A 101 -5.25 -10.61 13.30
N LEU A 102 -4.75 -11.81 12.98
CA LEU A 102 -4.20 -12.75 13.96
C LEU A 102 -2.92 -12.18 14.61
N ILE A 103 -1.99 -11.70 13.81
CA ILE A 103 -0.76 -11.07 14.29
C ILE A 103 -1.09 -9.79 15.06
N GLY A 104 -2.00 -8.96 14.53
CA GLY A 104 -2.43 -7.73 15.16
C GLY A 104 -3.08 -7.98 16.53
N ALA A 105 -3.93 -8.97 16.64
CA ALA A 105 -4.54 -9.37 17.91
C ALA A 105 -3.50 -9.85 18.93
N SER A 106 -2.54 -10.68 18.50
CA SER A 106 -1.46 -11.17 19.35
C SER A 106 -0.56 -10.03 19.86
N VAL A 107 -0.14 -9.12 18.98
CA VAL A 107 0.65 -7.94 19.35
C VAL A 107 -0.14 -7.02 20.28
N SER A 108 -1.43 -6.80 20.01
CA SER A 108 -2.29 -5.98 20.86
C SER A 108 -2.45 -6.55 22.27
N ALA A 109 -2.58 -7.86 22.38
CA ALA A 109 -2.70 -8.54 23.66
C ALA A 109 -1.41 -8.49 24.51
N MET A 110 -0.25 -8.58 23.86
CA MET A 110 1.05 -8.61 24.55
C MET A 110 1.64 -7.24 24.85
N ALA A 111 1.53 -6.32 23.90
CA ALA A 111 2.23 -5.03 23.95
C ALA A 111 1.27 -3.81 23.92
N GLY A 112 -0.01 -4.03 23.69
CA GLY A 112 -1.02 -2.98 23.59
C GLY A 112 -1.25 -2.48 22.17
N PHE A 113 -2.39 -1.82 22.00
CA PHE A 113 -2.93 -1.40 20.69
C PHE A 113 -2.01 -0.43 19.91
N ARG A 114 -1.26 0.39 20.61
CA ARG A 114 -0.31 1.35 20.00
C ARG A 114 0.81 0.66 19.21
N TRP A 115 1.30 -0.45 19.72
CA TRP A 115 2.38 -1.22 19.08
C TRP A 115 1.96 -1.88 17.78
N VAL A 116 0.67 -2.19 17.62
CA VAL A 116 0.14 -2.71 16.35
C VAL A 116 0.36 -1.70 15.23
N PHE A 117 0.07 -0.43 15.46
CA PHE A 117 0.27 0.64 14.46
C PHE A 117 1.75 0.91 14.20
N ALA A 118 2.57 0.92 15.24
CA ALA A 118 4.02 1.09 15.09
C ALA A 118 4.64 -0.06 14.28
N ALA A 119 4.27 -1.31 14.57
CA ALA A 119 4.73 -2.47 13.81
C ALA A 119 4.27 -2.40 12.34
N THR A 120 3.02 -2.03 12.09
CA THR A 120 2.50 -1.85 10.74
C THR A 120 3.25 -0.75 9.99
N ALA A 121 3.53 0.39 10.63
CA ALA A 121 4.32 1.46 10.03
C ALA A 121 5.72 0.99 9.61
N ILE A 122 6.37 0.18 10.42
CA ILE A 122 7.69 -0.41 10.10
C ILE A 122 7.60 -1.33 8.89
N VAL A 123 6.60 -2.21 8.84
CA VAL A 123 6.40 -3.12 7.70
C VAL A 123 6.15 -2.34 6.41
N VAL A 124 5.32 -1.30 6.44
CA VAL A 124 5.07 -0.45 5.26
C VAL A 124 6.32 0.32 4.86
N LEU A 125 7.12 0.79 5.82
CA LEU A 125 8.41 1.45 5.55
C LEU A 125 9.39 0.51 4.82
N ILE A 126 9.49 -0.74 5.25
CA ILE A 126 10.29 -1.76 4.56
C ILE A 126 9.82 -1.95 3.12
N ASN A 127 8.50 -2.00 2.89
CA ASN A 127 7.92 -2.07 1.55
C ASN A 127 8.29 -0.87 0.67
N ILE A 128 8.28 0.34 1.22
CA ILE A 128 8.72 1.55 0.50
C ILE A 128 10.18 1.42 0.07
N ILE A 129 11.06 0.98 0.94
CA ILE A 129 12.48 0.79 0.64
C ILE A 129 12.66 -0.24 -0.47
N GLN A 130 11.99 -1.39 -0.38
CA GLN A 130 12.04 -2.44 -1.40
C GLN A 130 11.53 -1.92 -2.76
N LEU A 131 10.41 -1.21 -2.78
CA LEU A 131 9.86 -0.62 -4.00
C LEU A 131 10.80 0.43 -4.60
N ALA A 132 11.39 1.29 -3.77
CA ALA A 132 12.35 2.32 -4.20
C ALA A 132 13.60 1.68 -4.85
N ILE A 133 14.13 0.62 -4.25
CA ILE A 133 15.27 -0.14 -4.80
C ILE A 133 14.89 -0.78 -6.14
N ALA A 134 13.74 -1.43 -6.21
CA ALA A 134 13.26 -2.08 -7.43
C ALA A 134 13.09 -1.08 -8.59
N LEU A 135 12.51 0.10 -8.32
CA LEU A 135 12.33 1.15 -9.32
C LEU A 135 13.66 1.75 -9.77
N ARG A 136 14.62 1.96 -8.86
CA ARG A 136 15.97 2.44 -9.22
C ARG A 136 16.70 1.47 -10.13
N ARG A 137 16.71 0.17 -9.80
CA ARG A 137 17.33 -0.88 -10.62
C ARG A 137 16.73 -0.91 -12.03
N ARG A 138 15.43 -0.78 -12.17
CA ARG A 138 14.76 -0.77 -13.48
C ARG A 138 15.14 0.43 -14.33
N ARG A 139 15.26 1.63 -13.74
CA ARG A 139 15.74 2.83 -14.46
C ARG A 139 17.14 2.63 -14.99
N GLN A 140 18.06 2.10 -14.19
CA GLN A 140 19.43 1.83 -14.60
C GLN A 140 19.51 0.82 -15.75
N MET A 141 18.68 -0.23 -15.72
CA MET A 141 18.62 -1.21 -16.81
C MET A 141 18.05 -0.60 -18.11
N ALA A 142 17.08 0.30 -18.01
CA ALA A 142 16.50 0.97 -19.16
C ALA A 142 17.50 1.93 -19.81
N GLU A 143 18.25 2.70 -19.02
CA GLU A 143 19.32 3.60 -19.47
C GLU A 143 20.47 2.83 -20.13
N ALA A 144 20.89 1.70 -19.52
CA ALA A 144 21.93 0.85 -20.10
C ALA A 144 21.52 0.19 -21.43
N LYS A 145 20.21 -0.05 -21.64
CA LYS A 145 19.67 -0.59 -22.90
C LYS A 145 19.56 0.47 -23.99
N SER A 146 19.35 1.74 -23.63
CA SER A 146 19.27 2.86 -24.56
C SER A 146 20.65 3.35 -25.01
N ALA A 147 21.71 3.02 -24.27
CA ALA A 147 23.10 3.39 -24.57
C ALA A 147 23.85 2.38 -25.45
N ARG A 148 23.20 1.26 -25.82
CA ARG A 148 23.70 0.24 -26.76
C ARG A 148 22.96 0.33 -28.10
#